data_b828e810eb19b7ab4557a8d9f551774e
#
_entry.id   b828e810eb19b7ab4557a8d9f551774e
#
_cell.length_a   1.000
_cell.length_b   1.000
_cell.length_c   1.000
_cell.angle_alpha   90.00
_cell.angle_beta   90.00
_cell.angle_gamma   90.00
#
_symmetry.space_group_name_H-M   'P 1'
#
loop_
_entity.id
_entity.type
_entity.pdbx_description
1 polymer ?
#
loop_
_entity_poly.entity_id
_entity_poly.type
_entity_poly.pdbx_seq_one_letter_code
_entity_poly.pdbx_strand_id
1 'polypeptide(L)'
;MARITIPYAVADFAEMRERGFYYVDKTNYIPGLEDYKAPVFLRPRRFGKSLLISMLAHYYDRTKANRFEELFGGTWIGEHPTKEHNQYMVIRYDFSAMVMANDMEGLAQNFNKLNCIPVEVTLEHNRDLFGDFQFTTRGNAAQMLEELLGYASSRGLPKVYILIDEYDNFTNQLLTSYNDPLYEKVTTSDSFLRTFFKVIKKGIGEGTIRTCFCTGVLPVTMDDLTSGYNIAEILTLEPSFLNMLGFTYEETKTYLRYV
;
A
#
# COMPACT_ATOMS: atom_id res chain seq x y z
N MET A 1 28.10 -12.33 -22.37
CA MET A 1 27.11 -11.44 -21.78
C MET A 1 26.26 -12.27 -20.82
N ALA A 2 26.05 -11.83 -19.59
CA ALA A 2 25.14 -12.53 -18.69
C ALA A 2 23.73 -12.49 -19.30
N ARG A 3 23.06 -13.64 -19.32
CA ARG A 3 21.70 -13.75 -19.86
C ARG A 3 20.76 -13.00 -18.91
N ILE A 4 20.13 -11.93 -19.36
CA ILE A 4 19.15 -11.19 -18.56
C ILE A 4 17.92 -12.08 -18.41
N THR A 5 17.53 -12.36 -17.16
CA THR A 5 16.37 -13.17 -16.85
C THR A 5 15.14 -12.27 -16.71
N ILE A 6 14.09 -12.60 -17.47
CA ILE A 6 12.81 -11.89 -17.41
C ILE A 6 12.01 -12.39 -16.22
N PRO A 7 11.50 -11.50 -15.34
CA PRO A 7 10.66 -11.92 -14.24
C PRO A 7 9.30 -12.40 -14.74
N TYR A 8 8.81 -13.50 -14.20
CA TYR A 8 7.44 -13.96 -14.38
C TYR A 8 6.77 -14.08 -13.00
N ALA A 9 5.63 -13.41 -12.84
CA ALA A 9 4.85 -13.38 -11.59
C ALA A 9 5.65 -12.92 -10.34
N VAL A 10 6.68 -12.09 -10.51
CA VAL A 10 7.45 -11.52 -9.40
C VAL A 10 6.83 -10.17 -9.02
N ALA A 11 6.33 -10.09 -7.80
CA ALA A 11 5.72 -8.88 -7.22
C ALA A 11 6.50 -8.35 -6.00
N ASP A 12 7.56 -9.04 -5.59
CA ASP A 12 8.46 -8.61 -4.52
C ASP A 12 9.69 -7.89 -5.10
N PHE A 13 9.92 -6.66 -4.63
CA PHE A 13 11.03 -5.84 -5.11
C PHE A 13 12.39 -6.38 -4.65
N ALA A 14 12.47 -6.95 -3.45
CA ALA A 14 13.72 -7.54 -2.97
C ALA A 14 14.11 -8.74 -3.85
N GLU A 15 13.16 -9.66 -4.13
CA GLU A 15 13.41 -10.77 -5.04
C GLU A 15 13.84 -10.28 -6.44
N MET A 16 13.20 -9.20 -6.95
CA MET A 16 13.53 -8.61 -8.23
C MET A 16 15.00 -8.18 -8.30
N ARG A 17 15.50 -7.54 -7.24
CA ARG A 17 16.87 -7.03 -7.15
C ARG A 17 17.90 -8.11 -6.85
N GLU A 18 17.64 -8.97 -5.87
CA GLU A 18 18.54 -10.05 -5.44
C GLU A 18 18.84 -11.05 -6.56
N ARG A 19 17.83 -11.36 -7.37
CA ARG A 19 17.98 -12.31 -8.49
C ARG A 19 18.46 -11.65 -9.79
N GLY A 20 18.68 -10.34 -9.79
CA GLY A 20 19.15 -9.61 -10.96
C GLY A 20 18.20 -9.73 -12.16
N PHE A 21 16.88 -9.76 -11.93
CA PHE A 21 15.90 -9.77 -12.99
C PHE A 21 15.94 -8.45 -13.80
N TYR A 22 15.45 -8.51 -15.03
CA TYR A 22 15.25 -7.31 -15.82
C TYR A 22 14.24 -6.39 -15.13
N TYR A 23 14.71 -5.23 -14.73
CA TYR A 23 13.94 -4.22 -14.04
C TYR A 23 14.03 -2.88 -14.79
N VAL A 24 12.89 -2.28 -15.10
CA VAL A 24 12.83 -0.91 -15.63
C VAL A 24 12.68 0.02 -14.45
N ASP A 25 13.68 0.84 -14.21
CA ASP A 25 13.72 1.75 -13.08
C ASP A 25 12.66 2.85 -13.21
N LYS A 26 11.75 2.86 -12.24
CA LYS A 26 10.69 3.86 -12.06
C LYS A 26 10.84 4.61 -10.74
N THR A 27 11.97 4.47 -10.07
CA THR A 27 12.16 5.06 -8.74
C THR A 27 12.24 6.58 -8.75
N ASN A 28 12.48 7.18 -9.92
CA ASN A 28 12.47 8.64 -10.10
C ASN A 28 11.11 9.30 -9.83
N TYR A 29 10.03 8.52 -9.74
CA TYR A 29 8.70 9.01 -9.37
C TYR A 29 8.49 9.14 -7.86
N ILE A 30 9.34 8.51 -7.04
CA ILE A 30 9.20 8.49 -5.57
C ILE A 30 9.14 9.91 -4.98
N PRO A 31 10.05 10.85 -5.32
CA PRO A 31 9.99 12.19 -4.73
C PRO A 31 8.68 12.92 -5.00
N GLY A 32 8.12 12.76 -6.21
CA GLY A 32 6.81 13.37 -6.54
C GLY A 32 5.64 12.78 -5.75
N LEU A 33 5.72 11.50 -5.33
CA LEU A 33 4.69 10.89 -4.48
C LEU A 33 4.70 11.46 -3.05
N GLU A 34 5.83 11.97 -2.58
CA GLU A 34 5.99 12.53 -1.23
C GLU A 34 5.21 13.84 -1.02
N ASP A 35 4.78 14.51 -2.09
CA ASP A 35 3.92 15.69 -2.03
C ASP A 35 2.47 15.37 -1.63
N TYR A 36 2.07 14.10 -1.73
CA TYR A 36 0.70 13.64 -1.50
C TYR A 36 0.55 12.89 -0.18
N LYS A 37 -0.60 13.08 0.48
CA LYS A 37 -0.91 12.40 1.74
C LYS A 37 -1.77 11.14 1.57
N ALA A 38 -2.61 11.12 0.57
CA ALA A 38 -3.52 10.02 0.29
C ALA A 38 -3.60 9.70 -1.23
N PRO A 39 -2.44 9.42 -1.88
CA PRO A 39 -2.42 9.15 -3.31
C PRO A 39 -3.04 7.79 -3.64
N VAL A 40 -3.86 7.78 -4.70
CA VAL A 40 -4.48 6.58 -5.25
C VAL A 40 -4.03 6.41 -6.69
N PHE A 41 -3.52 5.21 -7.01
CA PHE A 41 -3.03 4.91 -8.35
C PHE A 41 -3.76 3.70 -8.95
N LEU A 42 -4.51 3.96 -10.01
CA LEU A 42 -5.36 2.97 -10.67
C LEU A 42 -4.72 2.50 -11.98
N ARG A 43 -4.55 1.20 -12.13
CA ARG A 43 -4.08 0.57 -13.39
C ARG A 43 -4.69 -0.81 -13.53
N PRO A 44 -4.87 -1.31 -14.75
CA PRO A 44 -5.27 -2.69 -14.98
C PRO A 44 -4.35 -3.70 -14.27
N ARG A 45 -4.82 -4.94 -14.16
CA ARG A 45 -4.00 -6.05 -13.66
C ARG A 45 -2.73 -6.21 -14.50
N ARG A 46 -1.63 -6.68 -13.88
CA ARG A 46 -0.31 -6.93 -14.50
C ARG A 46 0.47 -5.67 -14.93
N PHE A 47 0.11 -4.49 -14.45
CA PHE A 47 0.84 -3.24 -14.70
C PHE A 47 1.94 -2.95 -13.68
N GLY A 48 2.22 -3.85 -12.73
CA GLY A 48 3.30 -3.68 -11.75
C GLY A 48 2.90 -2.96 -10.46
N LYS A 49 1.58 -2.85 -10.14
CA LYS A 49 1.09 -2.20 -8.92
C LYS A 49 1.68 -2.81 -7.65
N SER A 50 1.61 -4.14 -7.51
CA SER A 50 2.12 -4.84 -6.33
C SER A 50 3.64 -4.76 -6.20
N LEU A 51 4.37 -4.70 -7.33
CA LEU A 51 5.81 -4.45 -7.33
C LEU A 51 6.13 -3.04 -6.84
N LEU A 52 5.36 -2.03 -7.27
CA LEU A 52 5.47 -0.66 -6.76
C LEU A 52 5.21 -0.60 -5.24
N ILE A 53 4.14 -1.24 -4.75
CA ILE A 53 3.84 -1.35 -3.31
C ILE A 53 5.02 -1.99 -2.56
N SER A 54 5.59 -3.08 -3.08
CA SER A 54 6.75 -3.74 -2.48
C SER A 54 7.98 -2.81 -2.47
N MET A 55 8.24 -2.09 -3.57
CA MET A 55 9.33 -1.14 -3.66
C MET A 55 9.20 -0.01 -2.64
N LEU A 56 8.00 0.62 -2.54
CA LEU A 56 7.74 1.68 -1.58
C LEU A 56 7.86 1.19 -0.13
N ALA A 57 7.43 -0.07 0.14
CA ALA A 57 7.59 -0.67 1.46
C ALA A 57 9.08 -0.78 1.84
N HIS A 58 9.93 -1.25 0.93
CA HIS A 58 11.38 -1.31 1.19
C HIS A 58 12.03 0.06 1.31
N TYR A 59 11.55 1.05 0.54
CA TYR A 59 12.11 2.39 0.54
C TYR A 59 11.82 3.16 1.84
N TYR A 60 10.59 3.06 2.35
CA TYR A 60 10.16 3.86 3.49
C TYR A 60 10.35 3.17 4.85
N ASP A 61 10.42 1.82 4.89
CA ASP A 61 10.48 1.07 6.15
C ASP A 61 11.83 1.24 6.86
N ARG A 62 11.80 1.80 8.07
CA ARG A 62 12.97 1.98 8.93
C ARG A 62 13.71 0.67 9.23
N THR A 63 13.00 -0.43 9.28
CA THR A 63 13.58 -1.75 9.58
C THR A 63 14.39 -2.32 8.41
N LYS A 64 14.31 -1.70 7.23
CA LYS A 64 15.01 -2.09 5.99
C LYS A 64 16.22 -1.20 5.66
N ALA A 65 16.58 -0.28 6.54
CA ALA A 65 17.67 0.68 6.29
C ALA A 65 19.00 0.02 5.95
N ASN A 66 19.31 -1.12 6.58
CA ASN A 66 20.54 -1.89 6.31
C ASN A 66 20.59 -2.54 4.92
N ARG A 67 19.46 -2.61 4.22
CA ARG A 67 19.35 -3.18 2.87
C ARG A 67 19.20 -2.13 1.77
N PHE A 68 19.25 -0.85 2.13
CA PHE A 68 19.00 0.23 1.18
C PHE A 68 19.94 0.16 -0.03
N GLU A 69 21.26 0.07 0.20
CA GLU A 69 22.25 0.00 -0.88
C GLU A 69 22.09 -1.27 -1.73
N GLU A 70 21.79 -2.42 -1.10
CA GLU A 70 21.56 -3.68 -1.80
C GLU A 70 20.36 -3.58 -2.76
N LEU A 71 19.27 -2.97 -2.33
CA LEU A 71 18.01 -2.94 -3.08
C LEU A 71 17.92 -1.77 -4.06
N PHE A 72 18.44 -0.61 -3.68
CA PHE A 72 18.31 0.62 -4.46
C PHE A 72 19.61 1.06 -5.15
N GLY A 73 20.76 0.44 -4.85
CA GLY A 73 22.02 0.75 -5.52
C GLY A 73 21.89 0.64 -7.04
N GLY A 74 22.37 1.67 -7.77
CA GLY A 74 22.25 1.76 -9.23
C GLY A 74 20.84 2.06 -9.76
N THR A 75 19.88 2.43 -8.90
CA THR A 75 18.61 3.04 -9.31
C THR A 75 18.68 4.56 -9.16
N TRP A 76 17.77 5.28 -9.83
CA TRP A 76 17.75 6.73 -9.74
C TRP A 76 17.59 7.21 -8.28
N ILE A 77 16.68 6.60 -7.50
CA ILE A 77 16.45 6.98 -6.10
C ILE A 77 17.60 6.56 -5.17
N GLY A 78 18.33 5.51 -5.51
CA GLY A 78 19.53 5.10 -4.80
C GLY A 78 20.65 6.14 -4.90
N GLU A 79 20.76 6.79 -6.06
CA GLU A 79 21.70 7.90 -6.31
C GLU A 79 21.19 9.26 -5.79
N HIS A 80 19.86 9.40 -5.64
CA HIS A 80 19.18 10.64 -5.24
C HIS A 80 18.18 10.39 -4.11
N PRO A 81 18.59 9.82 -2.96
CA PRO A 81 17.66 9.47 -1.89
C PRO A 81 17.03 10.73 -1.28
N THR A 82 15.73 10.66 -0.99
CA THR A 82 15.04 11.72 -0.25
C THR A 82 15.34 11.62 1.25
N LYS A 83 14.96 12.64 2.01
CA LYS A 83 15.06 12.62 3.47
C LYS A 83 14.08 11.63 4.12
N GLU A 84 13.12 11.14 3.36
CA GLU A 84 12.04 10.28 3.83
C GLU A 84 12.39 8.78 3.77
N HIS A 85 13.49 8.39 3.10
CA HIS A 85 13.86 6.98 3.00
C HIS A 85 14.15 6.36 4.37
N ASN A 86 13.59 5.18 4.62
CA ASN A 86 13.76 4.41 5.85
C ASN A 86 13.45 5.18 7.14
N GLN A 87 12.42 6.04 7.11
CA GLN A 87 12.04 6.86 8.27
C GLN A 87 10.77 6.38 8.96
N TYR A 88 10.02 5.43 8.40
CA TYR A 88 8.66 5.15 8.82
C TYR A 88 8.48 3.71 9.32
N MET A 89 7.45 3.53 10.15
CA MET A 89 6.86 2.21 10.38
C MET A 89 5.90 1.93 9.23
N VAL A 90 6.17 0.91 8.41
CA VAL A 90 5.35 0.62 7.23
C VAL A 90 4.32 -0.45 7.56
N ILE A 91 3.04 -0.15 7.29
CA ILE A 91 1.95 -1.14 7.33
C ILE A 91 1.51 -1.42 5.89
N ARG A 92 1.61 -2.67 5.46
CA ARG A 92 1.17 -3.09 4.13
C ARG A 92 -0.07 -3.96 4.23
N TYR A 93 -1.17 -3.48 3.64
CA TYR A 93 -2.42 -4.21 3.48
C TYR A 93 -2.55 -4.73 2.05
N ASP A 94 -3.11 -5.92 1.90
CA ASP A 94 -3.44 -6.52 0.61
C ASP A 94 -4.89 -7.01 0.63
N PHE A 95 -5.78 -6.29 -0.03
CA PHE A 95 -7.21 -6.63 -0.06
C PHE A 95 -7.55 -7.69 -1.11
N SER A 96 -6.55 -8.14 -1.91
CA SER A 96 -6.78 -9.22 -2.88
C SER A 96 -7.12 -10.55 -2.21
N ALA A 97 -6.62 -10.76 -0.98
CA ALA A 97 -6.85 -11.98 -0.21
C ALA A 97 -8.16 -11.97 0.59
N MET A 98 -9.00 -10.95 0.42
CA MET A 98 -10.29 -10.85 1.13
C MET A 98 -11.23 -11.99 0.74
N VAL A 99 -11.66 -12.76 1.75
CA VAL A 99 -12.62 -13.85 1.55
C VAL A 99 -14.04 -13.28 1.57
N MET A 100 -14.83 -13.63 0.55
CA MET A 100 -16.21 -13.18 0.43
C MET A 100 -17.12 -13.91 1.43
N ALA A 101 -18.19 -13.23 1.84
CA ALA A 101 -19.27 -13.78 2.66
C ALA A 101 -20.62 -13.26 2.14
N ASN A 102 -21.70 -13.92 2.55
CA ASN A 102 -23.04 -13.59 2.05
C ASN A 102 -23.78 -12.53 2.89
N ASP A 103 -23.16 -12.08 3.98
CA ASP A 103 -23.71 -11.06 4.88
C ASP A 103 -22.63 -10.11 5.41
N MET A 104 -23.07 -9.02 6.03
CA MET A 104 -22.19 -7.97 6.56
C MET A 104 -21.32 -8.46 7.71
N GLU A 105 -21.84 -9.37 8.55
CA GLU A 105 -21.09 -9.90 9.69
C GLU A 105 -19.91 -10.75 9.23
N GLY A 106 -20.14 -11.67 8.32
CA GLY A 106 -19.09 -12.51 7.73
C GLY A 106 -18.05 -11.69 6.97
N LEU A 107 -18.48 -10.67 6.22
CA LEU A 107 -17.54 -9.75 5.55
C LEU A 107 -16.69 -8.99 6.56
N ALA A 108 -17.29 -8.47 7.64
CA ALA A 108 -16.57 -7.75 8.68
C ALA A 108 -15.56 -8.67 9.40
N GLN A 109 -15.96 -9.91 9.71
CA GLN A 109 -15.08 -10.90 10.34
C GLN A 109 -13.89 -11.24 9.44
N ASN A 110 -14.14 -11.49 8.15
CA ASN A 110 -13.07 -11.80 7.18
C ASN A 110 -12.14 -10.60 6.97
N PHE A 111 -12.68 -9.39 6.86
CA PHE A 111 -11.90 -8.16 6.77
C PHE A 111 -10.99 -7.97 7.98
N ASN A 112 -11.54 -8.10 9.17
CA ASN A 112 -10.79 -7.94 10.40
C ASN A 112 -9.70 -9.00 10.55
N LYS A 113 -10.03 -10.28 10.27
CA LYS A 113 -9.05 -11.38 10.30
C LYS A 113 -7.86 -11.12 9.39
N LEU A 114 -8.11 -10.60 8.18
CA LEU A 114 -7.05 -10.27 7.22
C LEU A 114 -6.22 -9.07 7.68
N ASN A 115 -6.87 -8.01 8.16
CA ASN A 115 -6.24 -6.71 8.34
C ASN A 115 -5.71 -6.44 9.76
N CYS A 116 -5.98 -7.30 10.74
CA CYS A 116 -5.28 -7.28 12.03
C CYS A 116 -3.82 -7.72 11.90
N ILE A 117 -3.55 -8.69 11.02
CA ILE A 117 -2.21 -9.28 10.84
C ILE A 117 -1.14 -8.23 10.49
N PRO A 118 -1.32 -7.34 9.49
CA PRO A 118 -0.33 -6.31 9.17
C PRO A 118 -0.01 -5.38 10.35
N VAL A 119 -0.99 -5.07 11.19
CA VAL A 119 -0.81 -4.23 12.38
C VAL A 119 0.04 -4.95 13.42
N GLU A 120 -0.24 -6.23 13.67
CA GLU A 120 0.55 -7.08 14.59
C GLU A 120 1.99 -7.24 14.08
N VAL A 121 2.17 -7.53 12.79
CA VAL A 121 3.48 -7.66 12.17
C VAL A 121 4.28 -6.37 12.29
N THR A 122 3.65 -5.22 12.08
CA THR A 122 4.32 -3.92 12.23
C THR A 122 4.76 -3.68 13.67
N LEU A 123 3.93 -4.02 14.65
CA LEU A 123 4.29 -3.98 16.07
C LEU A 123 5.52 -4.85 16.35
N GLU A 124 5.51 -6.10 15.88
CA GLU A 124 6.62 -7.04 16.12
C GLU A 124 7.93 -6.58 15.44
N HIS A 125 7.85 -6.07 14.22
CA HIS A 125 9.03 -5.56 13.51
C HIS A 125 9.63 -4.30 14.15
N ASN A 126 8.82 -3.57 14.91
CA ASN A 126 9.22 -2.34 15.61
C ASN A 126 9.22 -2.52 17.14
N ARG A 127 9.37 -3.74 17.63
CA ARG A 127 9.31 -4.05 19.06
C ARG A 127 10.34 -3.23 19.88
N ASP A 128 11.46 -2.87 19.27
CA ASP A 128 12.46 -1.99 19.85
C ASP A 128 11.90 -0.62 20.26
N LEU A 129 10.87 -0.13 19.57
CA LEU A 129 10.21 1.14 19.86
C LEU A 129 9.00 1.00 20.81
N PHE A 130 8.31 -0.13 20.72
CA PHE A 130 7.05 -0.35 21.44
C PHE A 130 7.24 -1.00 22.83
N GLY A 131 8.41 -1.62 23.09
CA GLY A 131 8.64 -2.30 24.36
C GLY A 131 7.58 -3.35 24.66
N ASP A 132 6.95 -3.26 25.86
CA ASP A 132 5.93 -4.20 26.33
C ASP A 132 4.50 -3.84 25.89
N PHE A 133 4.34 -2.93 24.93
CA PHE A 133 3.02 -2.58 24.42
C PHE A 133 2.27 -3.82 23.91
N GLN A 134 1.02 -3.93 24.27
CA GLN A 134 0.09 -4.94 23.78
C GLN A 134 -1.25 -4.29 23.45
N PHE A 135 -1.91 -4.80 22.41
CA PHE A 135 -3.26 -4.36 22.07
C PHE A 135 -4.25 -4.73 23.17
N THR A 136 -5.09 -3.78 23.57
CA THR A 136 -6.22 -4.01 24.48
C THR A 136 -7.40 -4.62 23.72
N THR A 137 -7.60 -4.21 22.47
CA THR A 137 -8.59 -4.77 21.55
C THR A 137 -7.92 -5.69 20.56
N ARG A 138 -8.47 -6.88 20.37
CA ARG A 138 -8.02 -7.83 19.34
C ARG A 138 -9.17 -8.19 18.42
N GLY A 139 -8.84 -8.52 17.17
CA GLY A 139 -9.83 -8.95 16.19
C GLY A 139 -10.67 -7.82 15.57
N ASN A 140 -10.27 -6.55 15.75
CA ASN A 140 -10.83 -5.39 15.04
C ASN A 140 -9.69 -4.54 14.46
N ALA A 141 -9.53 -4.58 13.14
CA ALA A 141 -8.41 -3.94 12.46
C ALA A 141 -8.36 -2.42 12.63
N ALA A 142 -9.52 -1.75 12.61
CA ALA A 142 -9.60 -0.31 12.81
C ALA A 142 -9.19 0.10 14.23
N GLN A 143 -9.66 -0.62 15.24
CA GLN A 143 -9.32 -0.32 16.64
C GLN A 143 -7.85 -0.64 16.95
N MET A 144 -7.33 -1.76 16.46
CA MET A 144 -5.90 -2.09 16.62
C MET A 144 -5.02 -1.05 15.96
N LEU A 145 -5.37 -0.59 14.76
CA LEU A 145 -4.63 0.49 14.10
C LEU A 145 -4.70 1.78 14.94
N GLU A 146 -5.88 2.15 15.46
CA GLU A 146 -6.04 3.35 16.30
C GLU A 146 -5.21 3.27 17.59
N GLU A 147 -5.19 2.10 18.27
CA GLU A 147 -4.36 1.87 19.46
C GLU A 147 -2.86 2.02 19.15
N LEU A 148 -2.40 1.42 18.04
CA LEU A 148 -0.99 1.52 17.60
C LEU A 148 -0.60 2.98 17.33
N LEU A 149 -1.43 3.72 16.58
CA LEU A 149 -1.21 5.13 16.26
C LEU A 149 -1.22 6.00 17.51
N GLY A 150 -2.16 5.79 18.42
CA GLY A 150 -2.28 6.50 19.69
C GLY A 150 -1.05 6.29 20.59
N TYR A 151 -0.59 5.05 20.71
CA TYR A 151 0.63 4.75 21.45
C TYR A 151 1.85 5.40 20.82
N ALA A 152 2.03 5.24 19.50
CA ALA A 152 3.15 5.83 18.78
C ALA A 152 3.17 7.35 18.94
N SER A 153 2.04 8.02 18.80
CA SER A 153 1.89 9.46 19.00
C SER A 153 2.27 9.89 20.41
N SER A 154 1.76 9.19 21.43
CA SER A 154 2.02 9.53 22.84
C SER A 154 3.50 9.43 23.25
N ARG A 155 4.28 8.66 22.52
CA ARG A 155 5.70 8.41 22.74
C ARG A 155 6.62 9.14 21.76
N GLY A 156 6.08 9.90 20.80
CA GLY A 156 6.85 10.56 19.76
C GLY A 156 7.61 9.59 18.86
N LEU A 157 7.04 8.39 18.62
CA LEU A 157 7.66 7.39 17.75
C LEU A 157 7.58 7.82 16.28
N PRO A 158 8.34 7.16 15.37
CA PRO A 158 8.24 7.41 13.94
C PRO A 158 6.80 7.28 13.44
N LYS A 159 6.45 8.10 12.44
CA LYS A 159 5.12 8.04 11.83
C LYS A 159 4.91 6.73 11.10
N VAL A 160 3.64 6.40 10.88
CA VAL A 160 3.24 5.25 10.06
C VAL A 160 3.13 5.67 8.59
N TYR A 161 3.57 4.81 7.68
CA TYR A 161 3.33 4.88 6.24
C TYR A 161 2.46 3.69 5.85
N ILE A 162 1.27 3.94 5.32
CA ILE A 162 0.31 2.90 4.96
C ILE A 162 0.36 2.65 3.45
N LEU A 163 0.42 1.38 3.08
CA LEU A 163 0.36 0.89 1.71
C LEU A 163 -0.80 -0.08 1.59
N ILE A 164 -1.73 0.18 0.67
CA ILE A 164 -2.90 -0.68 0.42
C ILE A 164 -2.86 -1.14 -1.05
N ASP A 165 -2.67 -2.44 -1.26
CA ASP A 165 -2.78 -3.05 -2.58
C ASP A 165 -4.20 -3.57 -2.83
N GLU A 166 -4.69 -3.38 -4.07
CA GLU A 166 -6.00 -3.84 -4.54
C GLU A 166 -7.19 -3.43 -3.63
N TYR A 167 -7.20 -2.14 -3.18
CA TYR A 167 -8.21 -1.63 -2.23
C TYR A 167 -9.67 -1.88 -2.68
N ASP A 168 -9.91 -1.99 -3.97
CA ASP A 168 -11.22 -2.14 -4.59
C ASP A 168 -11.60 -3.59 -4.93
N ASN A 169 -10.71 -4.56 -4.69
CA ASN A 169 -10.89 -5.92 -5.18
C ASN A 169 -12.16 -6.59 -4.65
N PHE A 170 -12.38 -6.57 -3.32
CA PHE A 170 -13.54 -7.28 -2.76
C PHE A 170 -14.86 -6.55 -3.02
N THR A 171 -14.86 -5.22 -3.08
CA THR A 171 -16.05 -4.43 -3.44
C THR A 171 -16.42 -4.64 -4.91
N ASN A 172 -15.43 -4.75 -5.80
CA ASN A 172 -15.65 -5.13 -7.19
C ASN A 172 -16.23 -6.56 -7.31
N GLN A 173 -15.84 -7.48 -6.43
CA GLN A 173 -16.44 -8.82 -6.39
C GLN A 173 -17.92 -8.78 -5.99
N LEU A 174 -18.31 -7.92 -5.05
CA LEU A 174 -19.71 -7.70 -4.67
C LEU A 174 -20.53 -7.21 -5.88
N LEU A 175 -20.05 -6.19 -6.59
CA LEU A 175 -20.69 -5.67 -7.79
C LEU A 175 -20.83 -6.73 -8.88
N THR A 176 -19.78 -7.48 -9.17
CA THR A 176 -19.79 -8.50 -10.22
C THR A 176 -20.62 -9.72 -9.89
N SER A 177 -20.88 -9.99 -8.61
CA SER A 177 -21.77 -11.07 -8.16
C SER A 177 -23.25 -10.66 -8.08
N TYR A 178 -23.60 -9.47 -8.59
CA TYR A 178 -24.95 -8.91 -8.52
C TYR A 178 -25.49 -8.79 -7.08
N ASN A 179 -24.61 -8.54 -6.12
CA ASN A 179 -24.99 -8.35 -4.73
C ASN A 179 -24.99 -6.86 -4.34
N ASP A 180 -25.71 -6.05 -5.13
CA ASP A 180 -25.81 -4.61 -4.96
C ASP A 180 -26.23 -4.17 -3.54
N PRO A 181 -27.22 -4.87 -2.87
CA PRO A 181 -27.60 -4.48 -1.50
C PRO A 181 -26.46 -4.65 -0.47
N LEU A 182 -25.58 -5.62 -0.66
CA LEU A 182 -24.43 -5.83 0.22
C LEU A 182 -23.32 -4.83 -0.06
N TYR A 183 -23.07 -4.55 -1.33
CA TYR A 183 -22.15 -3.50 -1.77
C TYR A 183 -22.55 -2.14 -1.18
N GLU A 184 -23.82 -1.75 -1.31
CA GLU A 184 -24.35 -0.52 -0.76
C GLU A 184 -24.12 -0.42 0.75
N LYS A 185 -24.43 -1.48 1.50
CA LYS A 185 -24.18 -1.52 2.95
C LYS A 185 -22.71 -1.38 3.32
N VAL A 186 -21.79 -1.95 2.53
CA VAL A 186 -20.33 -1.86 2.77
C VAL A 186 -19.83 -0.45 2.52
N THR A 187 -20.36 0.25 1.50
CA THR A 187 -19.82 1.54 1.07
C THR A 187 -20.52 2.76 1.67
N THR A 188 -21.82 2.67 1.97
CA THR A 188 -22.65 3.86 2.34
C THR A 188 -22.98 3.99 3.82
N SER A 189 -23.03 2.91 4.60
CA SER A 189 -23.36 2.95 6.03
C SER A 189 -22.12 3.07 6.92
N ASP A 190 -22.29 3.08 8.24
CA ASP A 190 -21.18 2.96 9.21
C ASP A 190 -20.61 1.53 9.19
N SER A 191 -20.06 1.14 8.06
CA SER A 191 -19.48 -0.17 7.83
C SER A 191 -18.07 -0.29 8.42
N PHE A 192 -17.59 -1.53 8.53
CA PHE A 192 -16.22 -1.83 8.94
C PHE A 192 -15.20 -1.15 8.02
N LEU A 193 -15.47 -1.11 6.71
CA LEU A 193 -14.59 -0.51 5.72
C LEU A 193 -14.49 1.02 5.90
N ARG A 194 -15.64 1.69 6.04
CA ARG A 194 -15.65 3.15 6.30
C ARG A 194 -14.99 3.49 7.63
N THR A 195 -15.24 2.69 8.67
CA THR A 195 -14.61 2.88 9.98
C THR A 195 -13.10 2.76 9.88
N PHE A 196 -12.60 1.77 9.15
CA PHE A 196 -11.18 1.60 8.90
C PHE A 196 -10.56 2.82 8.19
N PHE A 197 -11.17 3.29 7.11
CA PHE A 197 -10.69 4.48 6.39
C PHE A 197 -10.85 5.78 7.18
N LYS A 198 -11.86 5.89 8.07
CA LYS A 198 -11.98 7.02 9.00
C LYS A 198 -10.80 7.10 9.97
N VAL A 199 -10.31 5.95 10.49
CA VAL A 199 -9.11 5.89 11.34
C VAL A 199 -7.88 6.36 10.57
N ILE A 200 -7.69 5.91 9.33
CA ILE A 200 -6.58 6.35 8.49
C ILE A 200 -6.65 7.87 8.23
N LYS A 201 -7.82 8.38 7.84
CA LYS A 201 -8.04 9.81 7.63
C LYS A 201 -7.73 10.64 8.88
N LYS A 202 -8.20 10.20 10.05
CA LYS A 202 -7.88 10.82 11.34
C LYS A 202 -6.38 10.85 11.59
N GLY A 203 -5.69 9.71 11.42
CA GLY A 203 -4.25 9.60 11.61
C GLY A 203 -3.43 10.51 10.67
N ILE A 204 -3.87 10.69 9.41
CA ILE A 204 -3.27 11.65 8.47
C ILE A 204 -3.49 13.09 8.97
N GLY A 205 -4.70 13.41 9.41
CA GLY A 205 -5.05 14.74 9.93
C GLY A 205 -4.28 15.11 11.20
N GLU A 206 -4.06 14.15 12.09
CA GLU A 206 -3.29 14.32 13.34
C GLU A 206 -1.78 14.23 13.11
N GLY A 207 -1.33 13.83 11.91
CA GLY A 207 0.08 13.71 11.57
C GLY A 207 0.78 12.45 12.11
N THR A 208 0.04 11.46 12.62
CA THR A 208 0.54 10.15 13.06
C THR A 208 0.78 9.21 11.87
N ILE A 209 0.01 9.37 10.80
CA ILE A 209 0.23 8.74 9.50
C ILE A 209 0.86 9.79 8.57
N ARG A 210 1.97 9.44 7.93
CA ARG A 210 2.64 10.30 6.93
C ARG A 210 1.87 10.30 5.62
N THR A 211 1.57 9.11 5.12
CA THR A 211 0.92 8.89 3.83
C THR A 211 0.16 7.58 3.86
N CYS A 212 -0.97 7.51 3.16
CA CYS A 212 -1.64 6.27 2.80
C CYS A 212 -1.72 6.16 1.28
N PHE A 213 -0.84 5.34 0.70
CA PHE A 213 -0.80 5.08 -0.74
C PHE A 213 -1.66 3.86 -1.08
N CYS A 214 -2.61 4.02 -1.99
CA CYS A 214 -3.52 2.95 -2.41
C CYS A 214 -3.33 2.60 -3.88
N THR A 215 -3.39 1.31 -4.21
CA THR A 215 -3.50 0.83 -5.60
C THR A 215 -4.80 0.06 -5.82
N GLY A 216 -5.35 0.18 -7.04
CA GLY A 216 -6.57 -0.51 -7.44
C GLY A 216 -6.73 -0.57 -8.95
N VAL A 217 -7.91 -0.98 -9.38
CA VAL A 217 -8.30 -1.07 -10.80
C VAL A 217 -9.36 -0.01 -11.14
N LEU A 218 -10.35 0.17 -10.28
CA LEU A 218 -11.51 1.05 -10.51
C LEU A 218 -11.65 2.12 -9.41
N PRO A 219 -12.09 3.34 -9.74
CA PRO A 219 -12.28 4.41 -8.76
C PRO A 219 -13.56 4.25 -7.91
N VAL A 220 -14.52 3.44 -8.35
CA VAL A 220 -15.91 3.37 -7.83
C VAL A 220 -15.96 3.27 -6.31
N THR A 221 -15.19 2.37 -5.72
CA THR A 221 -15.17 2.20 -4.25
C THR A 221 -14.68 3.44 -3.50
N MET A 222 -13.70 4.19 -4.06
CA MET A 222 -13.23 5.43 -3.44
C MET A 222 -14.29 6.52 -3.51
N ASP A 223 -15.00 6.64 -4.63
CA ASP A 223 -16.07 7.62 -4.80
C ASP A 223 -17.21 7.37 -3.81
N ASP A 224 -17.59 6.12 -3.60
CA ASP A 224 -18.63 5.72 -2.65
C ASP A 224 -18.19 5.86 -1.19
N LEU A 225 -16.89 5.71 -0.91
CA LEU A 225 -16.29 5.95 0.41
C LEU A 225 -16.05 7.42 0.73
N THR A 226 -16.33 8.35 -0.19
CA THR A 226 -15.95 9.78 -0.12
C THR A 226 -16.28 10.46 1.20
N SER A 227 -17.41 10.15 1.84
CA SER A 227 -17.75 10.73 3.14
C SER A 227 -16.83 10.24 4.28
N GLY A 228 -16.22 9.06 4.13
CA GLY A 228 -15.25 8.49 5.08
C GLY A 228 -13.79 8.81 4.76
N TYR A 229 -13.46 8.98 3.45
CA TYR A 229 -12.08 9.13 2.99
C TYR A 229 -11.94 10.18 1.85
N ASN A 230 -12.55 11.33 2.02
CA ASN A 230 -12.56 12.43 1.04
C ASN A 230 -11.22 13.16 0.87
N ILE A 231 -10.13 12.60 1.35
CA ILE A 231 -8.75 13.10 1.21
C ILE A 231 -7.98 12.39 0.10
N ALA A 232 -8.59 11.37 -0.51
CA ALA A 232 -7.95 10.58 -1.57
C ALA A 232 -7.72 11.44 -2.83
N GLU A 233 -6.51 11.34 -3.40
CA GLU A 233 -6.09 12.04 -4.60
C GLU A 233 -5.74 11.02 -5.68
N ILE A 234 -6.57 10.95 -6.74
CA ILE A 234 -6.37 9.98 -7.84
C ILE A 234 -5.32 10.52 -8.80
N LEU A 235 -4.11 9.98 -8.73
CA LEU A 235 -2.96 10.41 -9.52
C LEU A 235 -2.84 9.72 -10.89
N THR A 236 -3.76 8.83 -11.21
CA THR A 236 -3.69 7.97 -12.39
C THR A 236 -3.52 8.72 -13.70
N LEU A 237 -4.16 9.89 -13.83
CA LEU A 237 -4.14 10.72 -15.04
C LEU A 237 -3.26 11.96 -14.91
N GLU A 238 -2.58 12.13 -13.79
CA GLU A 238 -1.63 13.23 -13.60
C GLU A 238 -0.45 13.07 -14.56
N PRO A 239 -0.14 14.08 -15.37
CA PRO A 239 0.91 14.00 -16.39
C PRO A 239 2.27 13.56 -15.83
N SER A 240 2.60 13.97 -14.60
CA SER A 240 3.84 13.63 -13.92
C SER A 240 3.96 12.14 -13.57
N PHE A 241 2.86 11.37 -13.55
CA PHE A 241 2.84 9.95 -13.16
C PHE A 241 2.38 8.99 -14.26
N LEU A 242 2.11 9.48 -15.47
CA LEU A 242 1.57 8.64 -16.55
C LEU A 242 2.42 7.40 -16.84
N ASN A 243 3.74 7.51 -16.75
CA ASN A 243 4.70 6.45 -17.05
C ASN A 243 5.28 5.76 -15.81
N MET A 244 4.73 6.02 -14.62
CA MET A 244 5.20 5.42 -13.36
C MET A 244 4.99 3.90 -13.34
N LEU A 245 3.92 3.39 -13.96
CA LEU A 245 3.64 1.97 -14.10
C LEU A 245 3.47 1.58 -15.57
N GLY A 246 3.73 0.29 -15.85
CA GLY A 246 3.77 -0.24 -17.21
C GLY A 246 5.07 0.08 -17.92
N PHE A 247 5.09 -0.13 -19.24
CA PHE A 247 6.24 0.14 -20.09
C PHE A 247 5.89 1.18 -21.15
N THR A 248 6.77 2.14 -21.36
CA THR A 248 6.70 3.03 -22.50
C THR A 248 7.13 2.31 -23.77
N TYR A 249 6.87 2.91 -24.92
CA TYR A 249 7.32 2.36 -26.22
C TYR A 249 8.85 2.19 -26.27
N GLU A 250 9.61 3.16 -25.81
CA GLU A 250 11.08 3.11 -25.83
C GLU A 250 11.63 2.06 -24.84
N GLU A 251 11.03 1.91 -23.68
CA GLU A 251 11.39 0.85 -22.73
C GLU A 251 11.11 -0.53 -23.31
N THR A 252 9.97 -0.72 -23.98
CA THR A 252 9.63 -1.97 -24.67
C THR A 252 10.61 -2.26 -25.81
N LYS A 253 10.96 -1.26 -26.60
CA LYS A 253 11.94 -1.38 -27.68
C LYS A 253 13.34 -1.76 -27.16
N THR A 254 13.73 -1.16 -26.04
CA THR A 254 14.98 -1.50 -25.35
C THR A 254 14.97 -2.94 -24.88
N TYR A 255 13.87 -3.36 -24.23
CA TYR A 255 13.67 -4.73 -23.78
C TYR A 255 13.79 -5.76 -24.91
N LEU A 256 13.17 -5.50 -26.07
CA LEU A 256 13.21 -6.40 -27.24
C LEU A 256 14.61 -6.60 -27.83
N ARG A 257 15.61 -5.79 -27.46
CA ARG A 257 17.01 -6.01 -27.84
C ARG A 257 17.72 -7.07 -27.00
N TYR A 258 17.13 -7.45 -25.86
CA TYR A 258 17.66 -8.45 -24.92
C TYR A 258 17.01 -9.83 -25.08
N VAL A 259 15.91 -9.92 -25.82
CA VAL A 259 15.17 -11.15 -26.15
C VAL A 259 15.53 -11.61 -27.57
#